data_5fe73556e5b268cd0da7f7b61f3ea1b3
#
_entry.id   5fe73556e5b268cd0da7f7b61f3ea1b3
#
_cell.length_a   1.000
_cell.length_b   1.000
_cell.length_c   1.000
_cell.angle_alpha   90.00
_cell.angle_beta   90.00
_cell.angle_gamma   90.00
#
_symmetry.space_group_name_H-M   'P 1'
#
loop_
_entity.id
_entity.type
_entity.pdbx_description
1 polymer ?
#
loop_
_entity_poly.entity_id
_entity_poly.type
_entity_poly.pdbx_seq_one_letter_code
_entity_poly.pdbx_strand_id
1 'polypeptide(L)'
;MERHFDQDLQQLKERILYMGSLAETMIHIAIKALTDRKRDLVKDVYRQEEEVNKLQIEIDDRSLQMIALHQPTASDLRFITGAMKINSDLERIADQAVNICETTEYLLEEPPLKPLIDVPRMAQIASKMLKDALDSFVNRDENLARSVLVRDDQVDELKDQVFRELLTYMISDPATIKRAIDLILISRNLERIADHATNIAEDVVFVVAGKDIRHHAEVTNA
;
A
#
# COMPACT_ATOMS: atom_id res chain seq x y z
N MET A 1 31.70 17.33 -0.37
CA MET A 1 31.23 15.95 -0.11
C MET A 1 29.84 15.97 0.49
N GLU A 2 29.53 16.73 1.54
CA GLU A 2 28.19 16.86 2.14
C GLU A 2 27.09 17.26 1.13
N ARG A 3 27.37 18.26 0.27
CA ARG A 3 26.38 18.76 -0.70
C ARG A 3 25.93 17.73 -1.75
N HIS A 4 26.74 16.75 -2.09
CA HIS A 4 26.35 15.65 -3.00
C HIS A 4 25.50 14.62 -2.29
N PHE A 5 25.83 14.27 -1.06
CA PHE A 5 25.08 13.32 -0.27
C PHE A 5 23.66 13.82 0.04
N ASP A 6 23.48 15.11 0.38
CA ASP A 6 22.17 15.72 0.57
C ASP A 6 21.31 15.68 -0.72
N GLN A 7 21.95 15.85 -1.89
CA GLN A 7 21.28 15.71 -3.18
C GLN A 7 20.84 14.26 -3.44
N ASP A 8 21.69 13.28 -3.11
CA ASP A 8 21.35 11.87 -3.26
C ASP A 8 20.19 11.47 -2.34
N LEU A 9 20.19 11.93 -1.08
CA LEU A 9 19.06 11.74 -0.15
C LEU A 9 17.76 12.36 -0.68
N GLN A 10 17.84 13.57 -1.25
CA GLN A 10 16.66 14.21 -1.83
C GLN A 10 16.14 13.44 -3.06
N GLN A 11 17.03 12.96 -3.93
CA GLN A 11 16.64 12.13 -5.08
C GLN A 11 16.01 10.80 -4.64
N LEU A 12 16.56 10.14 -3.61
CA LEU A 12 15.98 8.91 -3.06
C LEU A 12 14.55 9.16 -2.58
N LYS A 13 14.32 10.27 -1.86
CA LYS A 13 13.01 10.71 -1.40
C LYS A 13 12.03 10.91 -2.56
N GLU A 14 12.46 11.58 -3.63
CA GLU A 14 11.65 11.84 -4.81
C GLU A 14 11.26 10.54 -5.54
N ARG A 15 12.18 9.55 -5.60
CA ARG A 15 11.89 8.24 -6.19
C ARG A 15 10.87 7.46 -5.39
N ILE A 16 10.97 7.43 -4.06
CA ILE A 16 9.98 6.81 -3.17
C ILE A 16 8.60 7.46 -3.37
N LEU A 17 8.53 8.79 -3.40
CA LEU A 17 7.27 9.50 -3.63
C LEU A 17 6.66 9.20 -5.00
N TYR A 18 7.50 9.14 -6.03
CA TYR A 18 7.04 8.81 -7.37
C TYR A 18 6.47 7.38 -7.42
N MET A 19 7.17 6.41 -6.87
CA MET A 19 6.69 5.03 -6.75
C MET A 19 5.38 4.95 -5.96
N GLY A 20 5.27 5.69 -4.85
CA GLY A 20 4.05 5.79 -4.06
C GLY A 20 2.88 6.38 -4.84
N SER A 21 3.11 7.40 -5.67
CA SER A 21 2.07 7.99 -6.52
C SER A 21 1.57 7.01 -7.61
N LEU A 22 2.45 6.16 -8.13
CA LEU A 22 2.07 5.08 -9.03
C LEU A 22 1.21 4.04 -8.31
N ALA A 23 1.63 3.57 -7.13
CA ALA A 23 0.86 2.61 -6.33
C ALA A 23 -0.54 3.15 -5.98
N GLU A 24 -0.65 4.40 -5.54
CA GLU A 24 -1.94 5.07 -5.28
C GLU A 24 -2.82 5.14 -6.54
N THR A 25 -2.23 5.47 -7.68
CA THR A 25 -2.92 5.50 -8.97
C THR A 25 -3.40 4.12 -9.39
N MET A 26 -2.59 3.07 -9.19
CA MET A 26 -2.94 1.68 -9.49
C MET A 26 -4.14 1.22 -8.66
N ILE A 27 -4.17 1.50 -7.36
CA ILE A 27 -5.32 1.20 -6.49
C ILE A 27 -6.59 1.87 -7.05
N HIS A 28 -6.51 3.16 -7.38
CA HIS A 28 -7.65 3.91 -7.90
C HIS A 28 -8.16 3.32 -9.22
N ILE A 29 -7.26 3.01 -10.16
CA ILE A 29 -7.62 2.44 -11.47
C ILE A 29 -8.21 1.04 -11.29
N ALA A 30 -7.65 0.19 -10.44
CA ALA A 30 -8.15 -1.16 -10.19
C ALA A 30 -9.59 -1.14 -9.64
N ILE A 31 -9.88 -0.27 -8.67
CA ILE A 31 -11.23 -0.12 -8.13
C ILE A 31 -12.19 0.49 -9.16
N LYS A 32 -11.72 1.44 -9.96
CA LYS A 32 -12.52 2.01 -11.05
C LYS A 32 -12.84 0.99 -12.14
N ALA A 33 -11.88 0.09 -12.48
CA ALA A 33 -12.12 -1.01 -13.40
C ALA A 33 -13.24 -1.92 -12.92
N LEU A 34 -13.27 -2.23 -11.61
CA LEU A 34 -14.30 -3.04 -10.97
C LEU A 34 -15.66 -2.33 -10.94
N THR A 35 -15.71 -1.09 -10.45
CA THR A 35 -16.97 -0.33 -10.23
C THR A 35 -17.64 0.10 -11.52
N ASP A 36 -16.86 0.60 -12.48
CA ASP A 36 -17.34 1.05 -13.78
C ASP A 36 -17.47 -0.11 -14.80
N ARG A 37 -17.01 -1.31 -14.41
CA ARG A 37 -16.96 -2.51 -15.26
C ARG A 37 -16.20 -2.30 -16.57
N LYS A 38 -15.02 -1.66 -16.47
CA LYS A 38 -14.17 -1.28 -17.62
C LYS A 38 -12.90 -2.13 -17.68
N ARG A 39 -12.89 -3.19 -18.47
CA ARG A 39 -11.71 -4.07 -18.66
C ARG A 39 -10.47 -3.34 -19.18
N ASP A 40 -10.65 -2.32 -20.03
CA ASP A 40 -9.51 -1.62 -20.65
C ASP A 40 -8.62 -0.93 -19.61
N LEU A 41 -9.16 -0.53 -18.45
CA LEU A 41 -8.40 0.09 -17.36
C LEU A 41 -7.37 -0.87 -16.73
N VAL A 42 -7.61 -2.18 -16.78
CA VAL A 42 -6.70 -3.19 -16.21
C VAL A 42 -5.31 -3.13 -16.87
N LYS A 43 -5.24 -2.86 -18.17
CA LYS A 43 -3.97 -2.73 -18.90
C LYS A 43 -3.11 -1.58 -18.40
N ASP A 44 -3.73 -0.51 -17.92
CA ASP A 44 -3.01 0.63 -17.36
C ASP A 44 -2.35 0.28 -16.03
N VAL A 45 -2.98 -0.59 -15.23
CA VAL A 45 -2.40 -1.11 -13.97
C VAL A 45 -1.18 -1.97 -14.26
N TYR A 46 -1.26 -2.92 -15.19
CA TYR A 46 -0.12 -3.77 -15.57
C TYR A 46 1.08 -2.96 -16.10
N ARG A 47 0.81 -1.90 -16.90
CA ARG A 47 1.88 -1.03 -17.37
C ARG A 47 2.56 -0.26 -16.24
N GLN A 48 1.79 0.19 -15.24
CA GLN A 48 2.36 0.90 -14.08
C GLN A 48 3.11 -0.05 -13.15
N GLU A 49 2.67 -1.30 -13.03
CA GLU A 49 3.39 -2.34 -12.27
C GLU A 49 4.79 -2.59 -12.83
N GLU A 50 4.96 -2.66 -14.15
CA GLU A 50 6.29 -2.77 -14.77
C GLU A 50 7.20 -1.58 -14.41
N GLU A 51 6.64 -0.38 -14.25
CA GLU A 51 7.40 0.81 -13.84
C GLU A 51 7.74 0.77 -12.36
N VAL A 52 6.82 0.32 -11.50
CA VAL A 52 7.06 0.11 -10.06
C VAL A 52 8.21 -0.89 -9.86
N ASN A 53 8.22 -2.01 -10.58
CA ASN A 53 9.27 -3.03 -10.49
C ASN A 53 10.65 -2.48 -10.89
N LYS A 54 10.72 -1.62 -11.91
CA LYS A 54 11.97 -0.95 -12.29
C LYS A 54 12.44 0.04 -11.22
N LEU A 55 11.51 0.81 -10.66
CA LEU A 55 11.80 1.75 -9.58
C LEU A 55 12.29 1.05 -8.33
N GLN A 56 11.72 -0.11 -7.99
CA GLN A 56 12.15 -0.92 -6.85
C GLN A 56 13.65 -1.24 -6.95
N ILE A 57 14.08 -1.76 -8.09
CA ILE A 57 15.49 -2.10 -8.33
C ILE A 57 16.36 -0.83 -8.28
N GLU A 58 15.93 0.27 -8.91
CA GLU A 58 16.69 1.53 -8.91
C GLU A 58 16.87 2.09 -7.50
N ILE A 59 15.83 2.07 -6.67
CA ILE A 59 15.85 2.57 -5.30
C ILE A 59 16.78 1.73 -4.44
N ASP A 60 16.74 0.41 -4.56
CA ASP A 60 17.62 -0.50 -3.81
C ASP A 60 19.08 -0.30 -4.21
N ASP A 61 19.40 -0.25 -5.50
CA ASP A 61 20.75 -0.01 -5.99
C ASP A 61 21.31 1.33 -5.50
N ARG A 62 20.53 2.41 -5.60
CA ARG A 62 20.91 3.74 -5.10
C ARG A 62 21.17 3.73 -3.59
N SER A 63 20.28 3.09 -2.84
CA SER A 63 20.39 3.01 -1.38
C SER A 63 21.70 2.31 -0.97
N LEU A 64 22.01 1.18 -1.61
CA LEU A 64 23.26 0.43 -1.37
C LEU A 64 24.48 1.25 -1.76
N GLN A 65 24.48 1.95 -2.90
CA GLN A 65 25.55 2.81 -3.32
C GLN A 65 25.79 3.97 -2.33
N MET A 66 24.73 4.62 -1.84
CA MET A 66 24.83 5.68 -0.85
C MET A 66 25.48 5.20 0.45
N ILE A 67 25.09 4.02 0.94
CA ILE A 67 25.69 3.41 2.15
C ILE A 67 27.20 3.11 1.91
N ALA A 68 27.52 2.50 0.78
CA ALA A 68 28.90 2.10 0.46
C ALA A 68 29.85 3.28 0.27
N LEU A 69 29.39 4.36 -0.37
CA LEU A 69 30.24 5.50 -0.77
C LEU A 69 30.39 6.56 0.32
N HIS A 70 29.32 6.79 1.12
CA HIS A 70 29.27 7.94 2.03
C HIS A 70 29.42 7.60 3.50
N GLN A 71 29.32 6.31 3.91
CA GLN A 71 29.38 5.88 5.31
C GLN A 71 28.48 6.77 6.21
N PRO A 72 27.15 6.80 5.93
CA PRO A 72 26.24 7.78 6.51
C PRO A 72 26.17 7.69 8.04
N THR A 73 25.85 8.80 8.70
CA THR A 73 25.62 8.86 10.14
C THR A 73 24.38 8.06 10.54
N ALA A 74 24.19 7.82 11.85
CA ALA A 74 23.10 6.99 12.36
C ALA A 74 21.70 7.45 11.88
N SER A 75 21.45 8.78 11.77
CA SER A 75 20.18 9.32 11.28
C SER A 75 19.96 9.06 9.80
N ASP A 76 21.03 9.26 9.00
CA ASP A 76 20.94 9.12 7.56
C ASP A 76 20.91 7.64 7.17
N LEU A 77 21.63 6.80 7.91
CA LEU A 77 21.55 5.35 7.74
C LEU A 77 20.14 4.83 8.03
N ARG A 78 19.49 5.32 9.11
CA ARG A 78 18.09 4.95 9.39
C ARG A 78 17.15 5.41 8.29
N PHE A 79 17.37 6.61 7.73
CA PHE A 79 16.56 7.11 6.61
C PHE A 79 16.71 6.22 5.37
N ILE A 80 17.94 5.89 4.96
CA ILE A 80 18.19 5.04 3.78
C ILE A 80 17.62 3.64 3.99
N THR A 81 17.85 3.02 5.15
CA THR A 81 17.31 1.68 5.44
C THR A 81 15.78 1.68 5.57
N GLY A 82 15.19 2.76 6.09
CA GLY A 82 13.74 2.97 6.09
C GLY A 82 13.19 3.11 4.67
N ALA A 83 13.87 3.87 3.81
CA ALA A 83 13.50 4.01 2.40
C ALA A 83 13.51 2.66 1.66
N MET A 84 14.49 1.78 1.91
CA MET A 84 14.52 0.42 1.32
C MET A 84 13.33 -0.44 1.76
N LYS A 85 12.91 -0.34 3.02
CA LYS A 85 11.74 -1.07 3.51
C LYS A 85 10.45 -0.52 2.90
N ILE A 86 10.30 0.81 2.89
CA ILE A 86 9.16 1.49 2.25
C ILE A 86 9.09 1.10 0.77
N ASN A 87 10.23 1.01 0.07
CA ASN A 87 10.32 0.54 -1.31
C ASN A 87 9.69 -0.85 -1.48
N SER A 88 10.02 -1.78 -0.59
CA SER A 88 9.44 -3.13 -0.61
C SER A 88 7.93 -3.13 -0.35
N ASP A 89 7.45 -2.34 0.63
CA ASP A 89 6.02 -2.25 0.91
C ASP A 89 5.23 -1.60 -0.24
N LEU A 90 5.81 -0.62 -0.93
CA LEU A 90 5.19 0.00 -2.12
C LEU A 90 5.03 -0.98 -3.28
N GLU A 91 6.03 -1.83 -3.54
CA GLU A 91 5.90 -2.91 -4.53
C GLU A 91 4.79 -3.89 -4.14
N ARG A 92 4.73 -4.31 -2.85
CA ARG A 92 3.65 -5.18 -2.38
C ARG A 92 2.28 -4.54 -2.55
N ILE A 93 2.13 -3.24 -2.33
CA ILE A 93 0.88 -2.51 -2.57
C ILE A 93 0.51 -2.56 -4.05
N ALA A 94 1.47 -2.36 -4.95
CA ALA A 94 1.25 -2.46 -6.39
C ALA A 94 0.81 -3.88 -6.80
N ASP A 95 1.45 -4.93 -6.25
CA ASP A 95 1.06 -6.32 -6.44
C ASP A 95 -0.41 -6.57 -6.02
N GLN A 96 -0.85 -5.99 -4.88
CA GLN A 96 -2.25 -6.13 -4.47
C GLN A 96 -3.20 -5.45 -5.45
N ALA A 97 -2.82 -4.30 -6.05
CA ALA A 97 -3.64 -3.66 -7.07
C ALA A 97 -3.74 -4.52 -8.35
N VAL A 98 -2.66 -5.21 -8.74
CA VAL A 98 -2.67 -6.21 -9.82
C VAL A 98 -3.62 -7.36 -9.48
N ASN A 99 -3.53 -7.94 -8.28
CA ASN A 99 -4.42 -9.03 -7.84
C ASN A 99 -5.90 -8.62 -7.86
N ILE A 100 -6.22 -7.35 -7.51
CA ILE A 100 -7.57 -6.80 -7.63
C ILE A 100 -8.00 -6.76 -9.11
N CYS A 101 -7.12 -6.37 -10.03
CA CYS A 101 -7.40 -6.35 -11.46
C CYS A 101 -7.65 -7.74 -12.01
N GLU A 102 -6.82 -8.73 -11.71
CA GLU A 102 -6.98 -10.12 -12.14
C GLU A 102 -8.34 -10.68 -11.67
N THR A 103 -8.67 -10.47 -10.40
CA THR A 103 -9.97 -10.89 -9.85
C THR A 103 -11.12 -10.13 -10.52
N THR A 104 -10.94 -8.85 -10.83
CA THR A 104 -11.92 -8.03 -11.54
C THR A 104 -12.21 -8.58 -12.93
N GLU A 105 -11.20 -9.05 -13.68
CA GLU A 105 -11.42 -9.62 -15.01
C GLU A 105 -12.40 -10.79 -15.00
N TYR A 106 -12.33 -11.68 -14.00
CA TYR A 106 -13.29 -12.77 -13.82
C TYR A 106 -14.70 -12.24 -13.48
N LEU A 107 -14.81 -11.23 -12.60
CA LEU A 107 -16.09 -10.62 -12.24
C LEU A 107 -16.77 -9.89 -13.41
N LEU A 108 -16.00 -9.41 -14.39
CA LEU A 108 -16.54 -8.74 -15.57
C LEU A 108 -17.22 -9.70 -16.56
N GLU A 109 -16.96 -11.01 -16.47
CA GLU A 109 -17.61 -12.03 -17.30
C GLU A 109 -19.03 -12.35 -16.83
N GLU A 110 -19.35 -12.04 -15.58
CA GLU A 110 -20.63 -12.33 -14.94
C GLU A 110 -21.42 -11.03 -14.65
N PRO A 111 -22.74 -11.07 -14.52
CA PRO A 111 -23.51 -9.90 -14.10
C PRO A 111 -23.14 -9.48 -12.67
N PRO A 112 -23.27 -8.19 -12.30
CA PRO A 112 -22.99 -7.73 -10.94
C PRO A 112 -23.79 -8.53 -9.91
N LEU A 113 -23.15 -8.94 -8.82
CA LEU A 113 -23.82 -9.62 -7.72
C LEU A 113 -24.69 -8.67 -6.88
N LYS A 114 -24.13 -7.49 -6.61
CA LYS A 114 -24.74 -6.42 -5.78
C LYS A 114 -24.12 -5.07 -6.13
N PRO A 115 -24.75 -3.95 -5.72
CA PRO A 115 -24.07 -2.66 -5.71
C PRO A 115 -22.83 -2.69 -4.79
N LEU A 116 -21.71 -2.15 -5.26
CA LEU A 116 -20.47 -2.08 -4.49
C LEU A 116 -20.43 -0.77 -3.69
N ILE A 117 -20.54 -0.85 -2.35
CA ILE A 117 -20.50 0.29 -1.43
C ILE A 117 -19.24 0.21 -0.57
N ASP A 118 -19.03 -0.91 0.11
CA ASP A 118 -17.95 -1.07 1.09
C ASP A 118 -16.58 -1.20 0.44
N VAL A 119 -16.47 -1.93 -0.68
CA VAL A 119 -15.19 -2.12 -1.40
C VAL A 119 -14.59 -0.78 -1.86
N PRO A 120 -15.32 0.15 -2.51
CA PRO A 120 -14.81 1.49 -2.81
C PRO A 120 -14.45 2.29 -1.55
N ARG A 121 -15.19 2.14 -0.46
CA ARG A 121 -14.91 2.81 0.81
C ARG A 121 -13.61 2.29 1.44
N MET A 122 -13.39 0.98 1.45
CA MET A 122 -12.12 0.37 1.88
C MET A 122 -10.95 0.92 1.08
N ALA A 123 -11.08 0.98 -0.25
CA ALA A 123 -10.05 1.51 -1.13
C ALA A 123 -9.72 2.98 -0.84
N GLN A 124 -10.72 3.80 -0.57
CA GLN A 124 -10.52 5.21 -0.19
C GLN A 124 -9.73 5.34 1.12
N ILE A 125 -10.06 4.52 2.13
CA ILE A 125 -9.36 4.53 3.41
C ILE A 125 -7.92 4.04 3.22
N ALA A 126 -7.69 2.90 2.56
CA ALA A 126 -6.37 2.35 2.32
C ALA A 126 -5.47 3.30 1.51
N SER A 127 -6.00 3.93 0.44
CA SER A 127 -5.26 4.95 -0.32
C SER A 127 -4.92 6.18 0.54
N LYS A 128 -5.83 6.61 1.42
CA LYS A 128 -5.56 7.71 2.34
C LYS A 128 -4.49 7.34 3.37
N MET A 129 -4.50 6.10 3.87
CA MET A 129 -3.46 5.59 4.77
C MET A 129 -2.09 5.59 4.09
N LEU A 130 -2.00 5.07 2.85
CA LEU A 130 -0.77 5.10 2.06
C LEU A 130 -0.25 6.52 1.88
N LYS A 131 -1.11 7.43 1.44
CA LYS A 131 -0.75 8.84 1.26
C LYS A 131 -0.20 9.46 2.53
N ASP A 132 -0.91 9.32 3.65
CA ASP A 132 -0.51 9.91 4.93
C ASP A 132 0.79 9.27 5.47
N ALA A 133 1.01 7.97 5.25
CA ALA A 133 2.26 7.30 5.58
C ALA A 133 3.44 7.89 4.78
N LEU A 134 3.27 8.10 3.48
CA LEU A 134 4.31 8.72 2.64
C LEU A 134 4.52 10.21 2.97
N ASP A 135 3.47 10.96 3.22
CA ASP A 135 3.56 12.35 3.67
C ASP A 135 4.30 12.44 5.01
N SER A 136 4.07 11.49 5.92
CA SER A 136 4.77 11.42 7.20
C SER A 136 6.27 11.12 7.03
N PHE A 137 6.64 10.25 6.08
CA PHE A 137 8.03 9.95 5.74
C PHE A 137 8.78 11.19 5.24
N VAL A 138 8.16 11.93 4.30
CA VAL A 138 8.76 13.13 3.70
C VAL A 138 8.94 14.23 4.72
N ASN A 139 7.93 14.48 5.54
CA ASN A 139 7.91 15.55 6.52
C ASN A 139 8.56 15.16 7.86
N ARG A 140 8.99 13.89 8.01
CA ARG A 140 9.49 13.33 9.30
C ARG A 140 8.47 13.55 10.43
N ASP A 141 7.19 13.35 10.14
CA ASP A 141 6.08 13.59 11.09
C ASP A 141 5.64 12.29 11.76
N GLU A 142 6.15 12.06 12.98
CA GLU A 142 5.79 10.90 13.80
C GLU A 142 4.29 10.87 14.14
N ASN A 143 3.68 12.03 14.39
CA ASN A 143 2.26 12.08 14.77
C ASN A 143 1.36 11.67 13.62
N LEU A 144 1.66 12.12 12.40
CA LEU A 144 0.95 11.72 11.20
C LEU A 144 1.11 10.20 10.97
N ALA A 145 2.33 9.66 11.11
CA ALA A 145 2.58 8.23 11.00
C ALA A 145 1.73 7.42 12.01
N ARG A 146 1.74 7.81 13.29
CA ARG A 146 0.91 7.14 14.33
C ARG A 146 -0.60 7.23 14.03
N SER A 147 -1.07 8.30 13.38
CA SER A 147 -2.48 8.42 12.99
C SER A 147 -2.90 7.43 11.90
N VAL A 148 -1.96 6.93 11.10
CA VAL A 148 -2.22 5.89 10.09
C VAL A 148 -2.56 4.57 10.78
N LEU A 149 -1.81 4.19 11.83
CA LEU A 149 -2.00 2.93 12.56
C LEU A 149 -3.41 2.78 13.14
N VAL A 150 -3.98 3.88 13.63
CA VAL A 150 -5.34 3.88 14.23
C VAL A 150 -6.45 3.64 13.19
N ARG A 151 -6.17 3.89 11.90
CA ARG A 151 -7.18 3.71 10.84
C ARG A 151 -7.28 2.30 10.31
N ASP A 152 -6.33 1.46 10.61
CA ASP A 152 -6.30 0.07 10.18
C ASP A 152 -7.55 -0.70 10.63
N ASP A 153 -7.96 -0.52 11.88
CA ASP A 153 -9.17 -1.11 12.44
C ASP A 153 -10.43 -0.84 11.58
N GLN A 154 -10.50 0.33 10.92
CA GLN A 154 -11.65 0.67 10.06
C GLN A 154 -11.68 -0.17 8.78
N VAL A 155 -10.53 -0.50 8.23
CA VAL A 155 -10.45 -1.37 7.03
C VAL A 155 -10.80 -2.79 7.40
N ASP A 156 -10.32 -3.27 8.55
CA ASP A 156 -10.64 -4.59 9.08
C ASP A 156 -12.13 -4.77 9.36
N GLU A 157 -12.77 -3.79 10.00
CA GLU A 157 -14.21 -3.81 10.25
C GLU A 157 -15.01 -3.90 8.94
N LEU A 158 -14.61 -3.14 7.91
CA LEU A 158 -15.26 -3.18 6.59
C LEU A 158 -15.03 -4.52 5.87
N LYS A 159 -13.83 -5.09 5.92
CA LYS A 159 -13.54 -6.43 5.39
C LYS A 159 -14.46 -7.48 6.01
N ASP A 160 -14.59 -7.44 7.34
CA ASP A 160 -15.47 -8.36 8.06
C ASP A 160 -16.95 -8.15 7.73
N GLN A 161 -17.36 -6.90 7.49
CA GLN A 161 -18.72 -6.58 7.03
C GLN A 161 -18.96 -7.13 5.64
N VAL A 162 -18.04 -6.92 4.69
CA VAL A 162 -18.10 -7.48 3.33
C VAL A 162 -18.22 -8.99 3.37
N PHE A 163 -17.41 -9.67 4.19
CA PHE A 163 -17.46 -11.13 4.34
C PHE A 163 -18.83 -11.59 4.84
N ARG A 164 -19.37 -11.00 5.92
CA ARG A 164 -20.67 -11.37 6.49
C ARG A 164 -21.81 -11.15 5.48
N GLU A 165 -21.78 -10.02 4.76
CA GLU A 165 -22.80 -9.73 3.75
C GLU A 165 -22.74 -10.75 2.61
N LEU A 166 -21.56 -11.02 2.05
CA LEU A 166 -21.41 -11.95 0.93
C LEU A 166 -21.74 -13.38 1.32
N LEU A 167 -21.52 -13.78 2.58
CA LEU A 167 -21.96 -15.07 3.10
C LEU A 167 -23.49 -15.23 3.01
N THR A 168 -24.27 -14.17 3.26
CA THR A 168 -25.74 -14.24 3.12
C THR A 168 -26.19 -14.48 1.68
N TYR A 169 -25.48 -13.89 0.69
CA TYR A 169 -25.74 -14.18 -0.73
C TYR A 169 -25.44 -15.64 -1.09
N MET A 170 -24.30 -16.17 -0.64
CA MET A 170 -23.90 -17.56 -0.92
C MET A 170 -24.91 -18.57 -0.33
N ILE A 171 -25.42 -18.31 0.88
CA ILE A 171 -26.43 -19.17 1.51
C ILE A 171 -27.78 -19.10 0.79
N SER A 172 -28.16 -17.91 0.32
CA SER A 172 -29.45 -17.68 -0.32
C SER A 172 -29.50 -18.26 -1.75
N ASP A 173 -28.38 -18.16 -2.49
CA ASP A 173 -28.29 -18.67 -3.87
C ASP A 173 -26.87 -19.21 -4.14
N PRO A 174 -26.68 -20.53 -4.21
CA PRO A 174 -25.39 -21.15 -4.50
C PRO A 174 -24.77 -20.73 -5.84
N ALA A 175 -25.53 -20.23 -6.81
CA ALA A 175 -25.00 -19.72 -8.08
C ALA A 175 -24.18 -18.43 -7.90
N THR A 176 -24.27 -17.77 -6.74
CA THR A 176 -23.54 -16.56 -6.42
C THR A 176 -22.16 -16.80 -5.80
N ILE A 177 -21.85 -18.04 -5.39
CA ILE A 177 -20.66 -18.39 -4.61
C ILE A 177 -19.38 -17.88 -5.28
N LYS A 178 -19.19 -18.12 -6.57
CA LYS A 178 -17.97 -17.71 -7.29
C LYS A 178 -17.76 -16.20 -7.19
N ARG A 179 -18.78 -15.41 -7.56
CA ARG A 179 -18.72 -13.94 -7.53
C ARG A 179 -18.53 -13.38 -6.12
N ALA A 180 -19.16 -14.01 -5.12
CA ALA A 180 -19.00 -13.63 -3.73
C ALA A 180 -17.58 -13.88 -3.24
N ILE A 181 -16.97 -15.04 -3.56
CA ILE A 181 -15.55 -15.33 -3.24
C ILE A 181 -14.63 -14.32 -3.90
N ASP A 182 -14.84 -14.00 -5.17
CA ASP A 182 -14.01 -13.01 -5.88
C ASP A 182 -14.08 -11.62 -5.21
N LEU A 183 -15.26 -11.18 -4.76
CA LEU A 183 -15.39 -9.93 -3.99
C LEU A 183 -14.72 -9.98 -2.60
N ILE A 184 -14.75 -11.14 -1.93
CA ILE A 184 -14.02 -11.36 -0.68
C ILE A 184 -12.50 -11.28 -0.93
N LEU A 185 -11.99 -11.86 -2.01
CA LEU A 185 -10.57 -11.77 -2.36
C LEU A 185 -10.15 -10.31 -2.62
N ILE A 186 -10.99 -9.52 -3.30
CA ILE A 186 -10.73 -8.09 -3.50
C ILE A 186 -10.67 -7.35 -2.15
N SER A 187 -11.62 -7.61 -1.23
CA SER A 187 -11.59 -6.96 0.08
C SER A 187 -10.35 -7.33 0.90
N ARG A 188 -9.86 -8.57 0.79
CA ARG A 188 -8.59 -9.00 1.41
C ARG A 188 -7.36 -8.32 0.79
N ASN A 189 -7.35 -8.09 -0.52
CA ASN A 189 -6.27 -7.35 -1.15
C ASN A 189 -6.25 -5.88 -0.69
N LEU A 190 -7.42 -5.27 -0.47
CA LEU A 190 -7.52 -3.91 0.09
C LEU A 190 -7.07 -3.84 1.56
N GLU A 191 -7.38 -4.84 2.36
CA GLU A 191 -6.87 -4.94 3.73
C GLU A 191 -5.33 -5.06 3.72
N ARG A 192 -4.74 -5.90 2.88
CA ARG A 192 -3.29 -6.00 2.74
C ARG A 192 -2.63 -4.69 2.30
N ILE A 193 -3.30 -3.89 1.46
CA ILE A 193 -2.82 -2.55 1.12
C ILE A 193 -2.77 -1.66 2.38
N ALA A 194 -3.78 -1.72 3.24
CA ALA A 194 -3.79 -1.00 4.51
C ALA A 194 -2.69 -1.51 5.46
N ASP A 195 -2.49 -2.82 5.59
CA ASP A 195 -1.40 -3.44 6.34
C ASP A 195 -0.02 -2.91 5.89
N HIS A 196 0.23 -2.84 4.58
CA HIS A 196 1.49 -2.29 4.06
C HIS A 196 1.62 -0.79 4.34
N ALA A 197 0.53 -0.03 4.33
CA ALA A 197 0.55 1.38 4.73
C ALA A 197 0.86 1.55 6.23
N THR A 198 0.39 0.64 7.10
CA THR A 198 0.79 0.61 8.51
C THR A 198 2.26 0.25 8.69
N ASN A 199 2.79 -0.73 7.93
CA ASN A 199 4.22 -1.04 7.96
C ASN A 199 5.08 0.17 7.58
N ILE A 200 4.69 0.90 6.53
CA ILE A 200 5.37 2.16 6.14
C ILE A 200 5.33 3.16 7.30
N ALA A 201 4.18 3.36 7.95
CA ALA A 201 4.04 4.28 9.06
C ALA A 201 4.90 3.88 10.28
N GLU A 202 4.98 2.59 10.61
CA GLU A 202 5.86 2.06 11.66
C GLU A 202 7.35 2.31 11.35
N ASP A 203 7.75 2.08 10.09
CA ASP A 203 9.11 2.37 9.66
C ASP A 203 9.43 3.87 9.68
N VAL A 204 8.45 4.76 9.42
CA VAL A 204 8.61 6.21 9.61
C VAL A 204 8.86 6.56 11.08
N VAL A 205 8.10 5.97 12.01
CA VAL A 205 8.35 6.19 13.46
C VAL A 205 9.77 5.75 13.82
N PHE A 206 10.22 4.60 13.32
CA PHE A 206 11.61 4.16 13.52
C PHE A 206 12.65 5.13 12.93
N VAL A 207 12.42 5.63 11.72
CA VAL A 207 13.32 6.60 11.07
C VAL A 207 13.43 7.89 11.85
N VAL A 208 12.30 8.40 12.36
CA VAL A 208 12.20 9.72 13.02
C VAL A 208 12.62 9.64 14.48
N ALA A 209 12.04 8.72 15.24
CA ALA A 209 12.22 8.62 16.69
C ALA A 209 13.34 7.63 17.11
N GLY A 210 13.78 6.75 16.19
CA GLY A 210 14.72 5.67 16.52
C GLY A 210 14.12 4.57 17.38
N LYS A 211 12.79 4.52 17.48
CA LYS A 211 12.04 3.54 18.30
C LYS A 211 11.34 2.54 17.36
N ASP A 212 11.55 1.25 17.62
CA ASP A 212 10.79 0.19 16.96
C ASP A 212 9.47 -0.04 17.71
N ILE A 213 8.34 0.25 17.05
CA ILE A 213 6.99 0.09 17.60
C ILE A 213 6.26 -1.14 17.07
N ARG A 214 6.88 -1.90 16.18
CA ARG A 214 6.32 -3.11 15.60
C ARG A 214 6.01 -4.12 16.70
N HIS A 215 4.95 -4.89 16.53
CA HIS A 215 4.52 -5.92 17.48
C HIS A 215 4.27 -5.40 18.90
N HIS A 216 3.79 -4.16 19.03
CA HIS A 216 3.55 -3.52 20.35
C HIS A 216 4.78 -3.45 21.26
N ALA A 217 5.98 -3.34 20.67
CA ALA A 217 7.26 -3.31 21.40
C ALA A 217 7.36 -2.17 22.46
N GLU A 218 6.54 -1.12 22.35
CA GLU A 218 6.48 -0.03 23.35
C GLU A 218 5.94 -0.48 24.71
N VAL A 219 5.13 -1.54 24.77
CA VAL A 219 4.51 -2.04 26.01
C VAL A 219 5.50 -2.82 26.88
N THR A 220 6.62 -3.27 26.31
CA THR A 220 7.58 -4.17 26.99
C THR A 220 8.71 -3.40 27.70
N ASN A 221 8.84 -2.10 27.52
CA ASN A 221 9.92 -1.26 28.08
C ASN A 221 9.44 -0.20 29.11
N ALA A 222 8.31 -0.42 29.78
CA ALA A 222 7.79 0.42 30.85
C ALA A 222 7.96 -0.24 32.23
#